data_323d0dd82669003830f13fd695692bda
#
_entry.id   323d0dd82669003830f13fd695692bda
#
_cell.length_a   1.000
_cell.length_b   1.000
_cell.length_c   1.000
_cell.angle_alpha   90.00
_cell.angle_beta   90.00
_cell.angle_gamma   90.00
#
_symmetry.space_group_name_H-M   'P 1'
#
loop_
_entity.id
_entity.type
_entity.pdbx_description
1 polymer ?
#
loop_
_entity_poly.entity_id
_entity_poly.type
_entity_poly.pdbx_seq_one_letter_code
_entity_poly.pdbx_strand_id
1 'polypeptide(L)' 'MMSEQEVKQLLIDTQAILEGHFLLTSGLHSPMYVEKFNVLQHPKYTETLCKELAERFRNQNVELVIGPMTGGILLAHEV' A
#
# COMPACT_ATOMS: atom_id res chain seq x y z
N MET A 1 -13.29 10.69 0.48
CA MET A 1 -11.88 10.33 0.22
C MET A 1 -11.11 10.36 1.53
N MET A 2 -10.28 9.36 1.77
CA MET A 2 -9.47 9.30 3.00
C MET A 2 -8.37 10.35 2.99
N SER A 3 -8.07 10.93 4.15
CA SER A 3 -6.94 11.82 4.32
C SER A 3 -5.64 11.02 4.40
N GLU A 4 -4.50 11.70 4.23
CA GLU A 4 -3.20 11.07 4.40
C GLU A 4 -3.03 10.46 5.78
N GLN A 5 -3.53 11.14 6.82
CA GLN A 5 -3.46 10.65 8.19
C GLN A 5 -4.30 9.39 8.40
N GLU A 6 -5.46 9.31 7.78
CA GLU A 6 -6.30 8.12 7.86
C GLU A 6 -5.65 6.92 7.20
N VAL A 7 -5.04 7.12 6.02
CA VAL A 7 -4.31 6.06 5.33
C VAL A 7 -3.12 5.61 6.17
N LYS A 8 -2.34 6.55 6.70
CA LYS A 8 -1.19 6.24 7.54
C LYS A 8 -1.60 5.45 8.78
N GLN A 9 -2.71 5.84 9.42
CA GLN A 9 -3.20 5.16 10.60
C GLN A 9 -3.63 3.72 10.29
N LEU A 10 -4.26 3.51 9.14
CA LEU A 10 -4.63 2.17 8.69
C LEU A 10 -3.38 1.29 8.53
N LEU A 11 -2.31 1.83 7.94
CA LEU A 11 -1.06 1.11 7.76
C LEU A 11 -0.38 0.80 9.10
N ILE A 12 -0.47 1.70 10.07
CA ILE A 12 0.06 1.48 11.42
C ILE A 12 -0.74 0.38 12.13
N ASP A 13 -2.07 0.47 12.08
CA ASP A 13 -2.97 -0.46 12.75
C ASP A 13 -2.84 -1.89 12.22
N THR A 14 -2.54 -2.05 10.94
CA THR A 14 -2.32 -3.36 10.33
C THR A 14 -0.88 -3.85 10.48
N GLN A 15 -0.02 -3.05 11.13
CA GLN A 15 1.41 -3.35 11.28
C GLN A 15 2.15 -3.41 9.94
N ALA A 16 1.66 -2.69 8.93
CA ALA A 16 2.37 -2.58 7.65
C ALA A 16 3.55 -1.63 7.75
N ILE A 17 3.49 -0.65 8.67
CA ILE A 17 4.62 0.22 8.98
C ILE A 17 5.26 -0.26 10.28
N LEU A 18 6.51 -0.66 10.19
CA LEU A 18 7.30 -1.14 11.33
C LEU A 18 8.35 -0.11 11.70
N GLU A 19 8.52 0.15 12.99
CA GLU A 19 9.55 1.04 13.50
C GLU A 19 10.65 0.23 14.17
N GLY A 20 11.89 0.69 14.03
CA GLY A 20 13.05 0.01 14.58
C GLY A 20 14.31 0.41 13.84
N HIS A 21 15.24 -0.54 13.72
CA HIS A 21 16.48 -0.32 12.97
C HIS A 21 16.56 -1.43 11.91
N PHE A 22 16.43 -1.06 10.65
CA PHE A 22 16.37 -2.02 9.56
C PHE A 22 17.51 -1.80 8.56
N LEU A 23 18.19 -2.89 8.20
CA LEU A 23 19.20 -2.89 7.14
C LEU A 23 18.47 -3.18 5.82
N LEU A 24 18.53 -2.22 4.90
CA LEU A 24 17.87 -2.35 3.60
C LEU A 24 18.76 -3.12 2.61
N THR A 25 18.15 -3.64 1.55
CA THR A 25 18.87 -4.36 0.49
C THR A 25 19.96 -3.51 -0.15
N SER A 26 19.78 -2.18 -0.18
CA SER A 26 20.77 -1.23 -0.70
C SER A 26 22.02 -1.09 0.18
N GLY A 27 22.02 -1.68 1.39
CA GLY A 27 23.07 -1.49 2.39
C GLY A 27 22.86 -0.30 3.31
N LEU A 28 21.84 0.52 3.04
CA LEU A 28 21.48 1.63 3.89
C LEU A 28 20.60 1.17 5.06
N HIS A 29 20.56 1.98 6.12
CA HIS A 29 19.76 1.72 7.29
C HIS A 29 18.55 2.64 7.32
N SER A 30 17.43 2.15 7.87
CA SER A 30 16.21 2.94 8.00
C SER A 30 15.59 2.72 9.39
N PRO A 31 15.03 3.78 10.02
CA PRO A 31 14.26 3.60 11.26
C PRO A 31 12.87 3.04 11.02
N MET A 32 12.47 2.86 9.77
CA MET A 32 11.14 2.43 9.39
C MET A 32 11.22 1.43 8.25
N TYR A 33 10.35 0.44 8.26
CA TYR A 33 10.21 -0.55 7.20
C TYR A 33 8.74 -0.76 6.88
N VAL A 34 8.41 -0.90 5.60
CA VAL A 34 7.04 -1.16 5.17
C VAL A 34 6.91 -2.63 4.78
N GLU A 35 6.10 -3.37 5.56
CA GLU A 35 5.75 -4.75 5.25
C GLU A 35 4.36 -4.79 4.65
N LYS A 36 4.29 -4.69 3.33
CA LYS A 36 3.04 -4.53 2.59
C LYS A 36 2.06 -5.69 2.78
N PHE A 37 2.55 -6.90 2.96
CA PHE A 37 1.66 -8.06 3.10
C PHE A 37 0.91 -8.07 4.43
N ASN A 38 1.36 -7.31 5.44
CA ASN A 38 0.60 -7.18 6.68
C ASN A 38 -0.75 -6.49 6.45
N VAL A 39 -0.85 -5.65 5.43
CA VAL A 39 -2.13 -5.04 5.05
C VAL A 39 -2.79 -5.78 3.89
N LEU A 40 -2.02 -6.25 2.91
CA LEU A 40 -2.58 -6.89 1.72
C LEU A 40 -3.21 -8.25 2.00
N GLN A 41 -2.82 -8.92 3.09
CA GLN A 41 -3.45 -10.19 3.47
C GLN A 41 -4.90 -10.01 3.92
N HIS A 42 -5.34 -8.79 4.16
CA HIS A 42 -6.71 -8.47 4.58
C HIS A 42 -7.47 -7.87 3.39
N PRO A 43 -8.32 -8.64 2.70
CA PRO A 43 -9.04 -8.13 1.51
C PRO A 43 -9.82 -6.85 1.77
N LYS A 44 -10.38 -6.71 2.97
CA LYS A 44 -11.13 -5.51 3.35
C LYS A 44 -10.27 -4.25 3.29
N TYR A 45 -9.05 -4.31 3.82
CA TYR A 45 -8.15 -3.15 3.82
C TYR A 45 -7.55 -2.91 2.44
N THR A 46 -7.26 -3.99 1.70
CA THR A 46 -6.80 -3.88 0.32
C THR A 46 -7.85 -3.18 -0.53
N GLU A 47 -9.11 -3.57 -0.40
CA GLU A 47 -10.23 -2.92 -1.10
C GLU A 47 -10.31 -1.45 -0.77
N THR A 48 -10.23 -1.11 0.52
CA THR A 48 -10.30 0.29 0.97
C THR A 48 -9.20 1.14 0.35
N LEU A 49 -7.95 0.67 0.40
CA LEU A 49 -6.81 1.41 -0.15
C LEU A 49 -6.86 1.52 -1.67
N CYS A 50 -7.25 0.44 -2.34
CA CYS A 50 -7.33 0.44 -3.81
C CYS A 50 -8.48 1.31 -4.31
N LYS A 51 -9.56 1.40 -3.55
CA LYS A 51 -10.66 2.31 -3.85
C LYS A 51 -10.17 3.76 -3.79
N GLU A 52 -9.32 4.10 -2.81
CA GLU A 52 -8.73 5.43 -2.73
C GLU A 52 -7.83 5.72 -3.93
N LEU A 53 -7.03 4.73 -4.36
CA LEU A 53 -6.20 4.89 -5.56
C LEU A 53 -7.08 5.10 -6.79
N ALA A 54 -8.13 4.32 -6.95
CA ALA A 54 -9.03 4.43 -8.09
C ALA A 54 -9.69 5.80 -8.14
N GLU A 55 -10.11 6.34 -6.99
CA GLU A 55 -10.73 7.66 -6.93
C GLU A 55 -9.80 8.77 -7.39
N ARG A 56 -8.51 8.67 -7.08
CA ARG A 56 -7.52 9.67 -7.47
C ARG A 56 -7.33 9.76 -8.99
N PHE A 57 -7.64 8.68 -9.70
CA PHE A 57 -7.47 8.60 -11.16
C PHE A 57 -8.77 8.49 -11.92
N ARG A 58 -9.91 8.71 -11.25
CA ARG A 58 -11.24 8.53 -11.84
C ARG A 58 -11.43 9.30 -13.15
N ASN A 59 -10.91 10.52 -13.23
CA ASN A 59 -11.09 11.39 -14.37
C ASN A 59 -9.95 11.33 -15.39
N GLN A 60 -9.08 10.32 -15.31
CA GLN A 60 -7.91 10.20 -16.17
C GLN A 60 -8.10 9.23 -17.34
N ASN A 61 -9.32 8.67 -17.52
CA ASN A 61 -9.62 7.70 -18.58
C ASN A 61 -8.65 6.52 -18.59
N VAL A 62 -8.35 5.97 -17.41
CA VAL A 62 -7.43 4.84 -17.28
C VAL A 62 -8.07 3.59 -17.91
N GLU A 63 -7.35 2.96 -18.85
CA GLU A 63 -7.81 1.74 -19.52
C GLU A 63 -7.05 0.49 -19.07
N LEU A 64 -5.87 0.66 -18.47
CA LEU A 64 -5.02 -0.45 -18.06
C LEU A 64 -4.32 -0.10 -16.74
N VAL A 65 -4.30 -1.06 -15.83
CA VAL A 65 -3.56 -0.96 -14.56
C VAL A 65 -2.59 -2.13 -14.52
N ILE A 66 -1.32 -1.85 -14.30
CA ILE A 66 -0.28 -2.87 -14.21
C ILE A 66 0.47 -2.74 -12.89
N GLY A 67 1.03 -3.86 -12.45
CA GLY A 67 1.86 -3.88 -11.24
C GLY A 67 2.82 -5.06 -11.27
N PRO A 68 4.00 -4.91 -10.66
CA PRO A 68 4.98 -5.99 -10.58
C PRO A 68 4.55 -7.06 -9.57
N MET A 69 5.03 -8.29 -9.77
CA MET A 69 4.84 -9.39 -8.80
C MET A 69 5.51 -9.03 -7.46
N THR A 70 4.97 -9.42 -6.29
CA THR A 70 3.67 -10.09 -6.14
C THR A 70 2.63 -9.09 -5.63
N GLY A 71 3.04 -8.18 -4.74
CA GLY A 71 2.15 -7.18 -4.15
C GLY A 71 1.54 -6.23 -5.16
N GLY A 72 2.33 -5.81 -6.16
CA GLY A 72 1.84 -4.91 -7.20
C GLY A 72 0.71 -5.50 -8.02
N ILE A 73 0.76 -6.81 -8.30
CA ILE A 73 -0.31 -7.49 -9.03
C ILE A 73 -1.60 -7.47 -8.22
N LEU A 74 -1.52 -7.73 -6.91
CA LEU A 74 -2.70 -7.70 -6.04
C LEU A 74 -3.35 -6.32 -6.05
N LEU A 75 -2.55 -5.27 -5.96
CA LEU A 75 -3.05 -3.89 -6.01
C LEU A 75 -3.65 -3.56 -7.37
N ALA A 76 -2.96 -3.93 -8.46
CA ALA A 76 -3.43 -3.67 -9.81
C ALA A 76 -4.76 -4.37 -10.09
N HIS A 77 -4.91 -5.61 -9.64
CA HIS A 77 -6.15 -6.37 -9.80
C HIS A 77 -7.31 -5.71 -9.05
N GLU A 78 -7.06 -5.24 -7.84
CA GLU A 78 -8.11 -4.64 -7.01
C GLU A 78 -8.50 -3.23 -7.46
N VAL A 79 -7.55 -2.47 -8.00
CA VAL A 79 -7.82 -1.15 -8.55
C VAL A 79 -8.64 -1.27 -9.82
#